data_1b75d94139d04b011974e07399460dff
#
_entry.id   1b75d94139d04b011974e07399460dff
#
_cell.length_a   1.000
_cell.length_b   1.000
_cell.length_c   1.000
_cell.angle_alpha   90.00
_cell.angle_beta   90.00
_cell.angle_gamma   90.00
#
_symmetry.space_group_name_H-M   'P 1'
#
loop_
_entity.id
_entity.type
_entity.pdbx_description
1 polymer ?
#
loop_
_entity_poly.entity_id
_entity_poly.type
_entity_poly.pdbx_seq_one_letter_code
_entity_poly.pdbx_strand_id
1 'polypeptide(L)'
;MSYNRGRRGRGNFWSARPKNPLAQLEESPFPPLGSLIEAIDAKALEDIDDDECTQFSMKDVEPIASYNWVDQKAPKIIVPGCPPLWKPLADHPKLQEDNGIYYRDDNSAFFPKHPLEPAIVSVMKMHPDAFNINIVGCNSTLGNLLRFVRGVECTFRMLVEVVGKTVHLVRRERSPKEQLIGVRGFGHTFPEAYTTWAPDVQPSRSHQRIVRCRFGKLDLLMRQSSDGYIGEDKDKSPPTATPSSTADEDIVNLLGDLSIKSSPAKSTIFGQLEVVDGGRLTPQSSAFDLKTRSIKAIDRDTLGEELPRLWMMQIPNFILAHHRFGTFCNIEVSDIRDEIENWEKSHQADLRRLSALLHRIITTALEKEGTLLEIVRVEAGSLEIRERLPDVGVAFSAEVKEKWLKWLGDAEEDTEEVDDDSDSGSGDFTECNEECGYCGKCSS
;
A
#
# COMPACT_ATOMS: atom_id res chain seq x y z
N MET A 1 49.42 -48.42 -44.23
CA MET A 1 49.55 -47.80 -42.88
C MET A 1 48.55 -46.69 -42.80
N SER A 2 47.43 -46.94 -42.14
CA SER A 2 46.31 -46.03 -42.07
C SER A 2 46.16 -45.54 -40.60
N TYR A 3 46.36 -44.25 -40.33
CA TYR A 3 46.22 -43.64 -38.99
C TYR A 3 44.79 -43.20 -38.73
N ASN A 4 44.17 -43.92 -37.82
CA ASN A 4 42.83 -43.63 -37.34
C ASN A 4 42.90 -42.54 -36.19
N ARG A 5 42.47 -41.30 -36.40
CA ARG A 5 42.40 -40.27 -35.37
C ARG A 5 41.03 -40.36 -34.65
N GLY A 6 41.08 -40.92 -33.45
CA GLY A 6 39.90 -40.94 -32.55
C GLY A 6 39.44 -39.53 -32.19
N ARG A 7 38.18 -39.21 -32.49
CA ARG A 7 37.44 -38.04 -32.00
C ARG A 7 37.14 -38.25 -30.50
N ARG A 8 37.77 -37.46 -29.65
CA ARG A 8 37.36 -37.29 -28.23
C ARG A 8 36.07 -36.51 -28.18
N GLY A 9 34.95 -37.17 -27.86
CA GLY A 9 33.69 -36.52 -27.55
C GLY A 9 33.82 -35.68 -26.27
N ARG A 10 33.58 -34.36 -26.36
CA ARG A 10 33.34 -33.50 -25.19
C ARG A 10 31.99 -33.89 -24.62
N GLY A 11 31.98 -34.68 -23.54
CA GLY A 11 30.81 -34.90 -22.73
C GLY A 11 30.38 -33.56 -22.10
N ASN A 12 29.21 -33.05 -22.47
CA ASN A 12 28.54 -31.99 -21.76
C ASN A 12 28.08 -32.53 -20.40
N PHE A 13 28.88 -32.31 -19.37
CA PHE A 13 28.43 -32.42 -17.98
C PHE A 13 27.50 -31.22 -17.67
N TRP A 14 26.26 -31.33 -18.09
CA TRP A 14 25.19 -30.57 -17.47
C TRP A 14 24.88 -31.25 -16.13
N SER A 15 25.50 -30.81 -15.05
CA SER A 15 25.07 -31.19 -13.71
C SER A 15 23.62 -30.77 -13.58
N ALA A 16 22.73 -31.75 -13.41
CA ALA A 16 21.34 -31.48 -13.09
C ALA A 16 21.31 -30.65 -11.78
N ARG A 17 20.90 -29.39 -11.88
CA ARG A 17 20.66 -28.56 -10.70
C ARG A 17 19.67 -29.31 -9.80
N PRO A 18 19.87 -29.33 -8.48
CA PRO A 18 18.89 -29.91 -7.58
C PRO A 18 17.55 -29.24 -7.84
N LYS A 19 16.51 -29.99 -8.11
CA LYS A 19 15.14 -29.49 -8.23
C LYS A 19 14.78 -28.91 -6.88
N ASN A 20 14.44 -27.62 -6.86
CA ASN A 20 13.96 -26.94 -5.66
C ASN A 20 12.75 -27.76 -5.12
N PRO A 21 12.76 -28.21 -3.85
CA PRO A 21 11.66 -28.97 -3.28
C PRO A 21 10.32 -28.20 -3.30
N LEU A 22 10.37 -26.86 -3.38
CA LEU A 22 9.20 -25.99 -3.51
C LEU A 22 8.53 -26.04 -4.90
N ALA A 23 9.14 -26.70 -5.91
CA ALA A 23 8.57 -26.84 -7.25
C ALA A 23 7.40 -27.84 -7.34
N GLN A 24 6.97 -28.44 -6.22
CA GLN A 24 5.89 -29.42 -6.13
C GLN A 24 4.68 -28.96 -5.33
N LEU A 25 4.61 -27.67 -4.91
CA LEU A 25 3.38 -27.15 -4.36
C LEU A 25 2.36 -27.01 -5.48
N GLU A 26 1.38 -27.93 -5.53
CA GLU A 26 0.22 -27.79 -6.41
C GLU A 26 -0.51 -26.50 -6.02
N GLU A 27 -0.81 -25.67 -7.03
CA GLU A 27 -1.60 -24.48 -6.80
C GLU A 27 -3.01 -24.88 -6.34
N SER A 28 -3.47 -24.35 -5.22
CA SER A 28 -4.82 -24.55 -4.76
C SER A 28 -5.80 -24.09 -5.85
N PRO A 29 -6.93 -24.76 -6.08
CA PRO A 29 -7.95 -24.27 -7.01
C PRO A 29 -8.52 -22.93 -6.50
N PHE A 30 -8.93 -22.09 -7.43
CA PHE A 30 -9.68 -20.90 -7.02
C PHE A 30 -10.99 -21.29 -6.33
N PRO A 31 -11.38 -20.58 -5.25
CA PRO A 31 -12.70 -20.75 -4.66
C PRO A 31 -13.81 -20.53 -5.71
N PRO A 32 -14.96 -21.20 -5.61
CA PRO A 32 -16.07 -21.04 -6.56
C PRO A 32 -16.58 -19.58 -6.59
N LEU A 33 -17.24 -19.21 -7.67
CA LEU A 33 -17.85 -17.90 -7.84
C LEU A 33 -19.32 -17.94 -7.39
N GLY A 34 -19.79 -16.85 -6.80
CA GLY A 34 -21.20 -16.64 -6.52
C GLY A 34 -21.98 -16.10 -7.72
N SER A 35 -23.26 -15.76 -7.51
CA SER A 35 -24.17 -15.25 -8.54
C SER A 35 -23.65 -13.93 -9.12
N LEU A 36 -23.77 -13.78 -10.44
CA LEU A 36 -23.45 -12.51 -11.11
C LEU A 36 -24.50 -11.46 -10.76
N ILE A 37 -24.07 -10.30 -10.33
CA ILE A 37 -24.91 -9.11 -10.11
C ILE A 37 -24.78 -8.16 -11.29
N GLU A 38 -23.54 -7.85 -11.68
CA GLU A 38 -23.25 -6.90 -12.73
C GLU A 38 -21.98 -7.27 -13.49
N ALA A 39 -21.95 -6.99 -14.80
CA ALA A 39 -20.76 -7.07 -15.64
C ALA A 39 -20.44 -5.70 -16.19
N ILE A 40 -19.23 -5.20 -15.96
CA ILE A 40 -18.77 -3.86 -16.35
C ILE A 40 -17.77 -4.01 -17.49
N ASP A 41 -18.06 -3.41 -18.65
CA ASP A 41 -17.11 -3.25 -19.74
C ASP A 41 -16.31 -1.94 -19.54
N ALA A 42 -14.99 -2.00 -19.68
CA ALA A 42 -14.14 -0.82 -19.56
C ALA A 42 -14.52 0.29 -20.56
N LYS A 43 -15.03 -0.06 -21.73
CA LYS A 43 -15.48 0.91 -22.75
C LYS A 43 -16.76 1.63 -22.35
N ALA A 44 -17.67 0.97 -21.63
CA ALA A 44 -18.90 1.58 -21.14
C ALA A 44 -18.68 2.66 -20.06
N LEU A 45 -17.44 2.79 -19.56
CA LEU A 45 -17.05 3.81 -18.57
C LEU A 45 -16.63 5.14 -19.23
N GLU A 46 -16.64 5.23 -20.56
CA GLU A 46 -16.23 6.45 -21.29
C GLU A 46 -17.32 7.55 -21.26
N ASP A 47 -18.59 7.15 -21.09
CA ASP A 47 -19.75 8.03 -21.24
C ASP A 47 -20.20 8.70 -19.89
N ILE A 48 -19.45 8.54 -18.83
CA ILE A 48 -19.79 9.19 -17.57
C ILE A 48 -19.28 10.62 -17.61
N ASP A 49 -20.21 11.56 -17.85
CA ASP A 49 -19.97 13.00 -17.77
C ASP A 49 -19.71 13.38 -16.30
N ASP A 50 -18.44 13.58 -15.98
CA ASP A 50 -18.02 14.28 -14.76
C ASP A 50 -17.67 15.72 -15.16
N ASP A 51 -18.72 16.53 -15.41
CA ASP A 51 -18.63 17.89 -15.98
C ASP A 51 -17.80 18.85 -15.11
N GLU A 52 -17.47 18.51 -13.87
CA GLU A 52 -16.72 19.37 -12.95
C GLU A 52 -15.23 19.04 -12.82
N CYS A 53 -14.80 17.85 -13.21
CA CYS A 53 -13.39 17.45 -13.08
C CYS A 53 -12.66 17.48 -14.42
N THR A 54 -11.93 18.55 -14.67
CA THR A 54 -11.15 18.70 -15.92
C THR A 54 -9.86 17.89 -15.94
N GLN A 55 -9.36 17.48 -14.76
CA GLN A 55 -8.12 16.71 -14.62
C GLN A 55 -8.18 15.73 -13.46
N PHE A 56 -7.95 14.46 -13.74
CA PHE A 56 -7.85 13.40 -12.74
C PHE A 56 -6.40 13.24 -12.27
N SER A 57 -6.16 13.53 -11.02
CA SER A 57 -4.83 13.47 -10.39
C SER A 57 -4.94 12.97 -8.95
N MET A 58 -3.84 12.39 -8.45
CA MET A 58 -3.72 12.11 -7.01
C MET A 58 -3.32 13.40 -6.28
N LYS A 59 -4.16 13.87 -5.36
CA LYS A 59 -3.96 15.08 -4.56
C LYS A 59 -3.90 14.76 -3.08
N ASP A 60 -3.38 15.70 -2.29
CA ASP A 60 -3.36 15.63 -0.83
C ASP A 60 -2.79 14.32 -0.30
N VAL A 61 -1.68 13.89 -0.91
CA VAL A 61 -1.02 12.60 -0.62
C VAL A 61 -0.27 12.68 0.70
N GLU A 62 -0.79 12.02 1.73
CA GLU A 62 -0.25 12.05 3.07
C GLU A 62 -0.11 10.65 3.67
N PRO A 63 1.07 10.27 4.18
CA PRO A 63 1.24 9.04 4.95
C PRO A 63 0.68 9.27 6.35
N ILE A 64 -0.50 8.74 6.64
CA ILE A 64 -1.19 8.97 7.91
C ILE A 64 -0.88 7.92 8.96
N ALA A 65 -0.59 6.68 8.55
CA ALA A 65 -0.24 5.61 9.45
C ALA A 65 0.75 4.65 8.81
N SER A 66 1.35 3.81 9.63
CA SER A 66 2.20 2.72 9.16
C SER A 66 2.34 1.64 10.24
N TYR A 67 2.82 0.47 9.86
CA TYR A 67 3.17 -0.59 10.80
C TYR A 67 4.20 -1.55 10.22
N ASN A 68 4.94 -2.20 11.12
CA ASN A 68 5.80 -3.33 10.74
C ASN A 68 5.18 -4.64 11.21
N TRP A 69 5.18 -5.64 10.35
CA TRP A 69 5.00 -7.02 10.78
C TRP A 69 6.23 -7.52 11.52
N VAL A 70 6.03 -8.07 12.71
CA VAL A 70 7.10 -8.70 13.50
C VAL A 70 7.33 -10.11 12.97
N ASP A 71 8.59 -10.51 12.81
CA ASP A 71 8.96 -11.86 12.36
C ASP A 71 8.78 -12.88 13.47
N GLN A 72 7.54 -13.28 13.71
CA GLN A 72 7.14 -14.28 14.68
C GLN A 72 5.86 -15.03 14.28
N LYS A 73 5.54 -16.13 15.00
CA LYS A 73 4.38 -16.98 14.68
C LYS A 73 3.03 -16.34 15.02
N ALA A 74 2.94 -15.62 16.15
CA ALA A 74 1.72 -14.94 16.56
C ALA A 74 1.58 -13.62 15.81
N PRO A 75 0.36 -13.20 15.38
CA PRO A 75 0.15 -11.94 14.71
C PRO A 75 0.53 -10.76 15.63
N LYS A 76 1.56 -10.03 15.24
CA LYS A 76 2.06 -8.87 16.00
C LYS A 76 2.56 -7.80 15.05
N ILE A 77 2.16 -6.56 15.33
CA ILE A 77 2.62 -5.38 14.60
C ILE A 77 3.23 -4.35 15.54
N ILE A 78 4.17 -3.58 15.01
CA ILE A 78 4.74 -2.39 15.64
C ILE A 78 4.16 -1.16 14.93
N VAL A 79 3.57 -0.23 15.70
CA VAL A 79 2.93 1.00 15.19
C VAL A 79 3.61 2.22 15.82
N PRO A 80 4.03 3.21 15.03
CA PRO A 80 3.95 3.32 13.59
C PRO A 80 4.90 2.40 12.82
N GLY A 81 5.84 1.72 13.47
CA GLY A 81 6.91 1.02 12.79
C GLY A 81 7.85 1.99 12.07
N CYS A 82 8.76 1.47 11.27
CA CYS A 82 9.64 2.26 10.41
C CYS A 82 10.11 1.37 9.26
N PRO A 83 10.11 1.83 8.00
CA PRO A 83 10.71 1.07 6.91
C PRO A 83 12.23 0.97 7.08
N PRO A 84 12.91 0.03 6.41
CA PRO A 84 14.36 -0.05 6.51
C PRO A 84 15.02 1.13 5.79
N LEU A 85 16.11 1.65 6.37
CA LEU A 85 16.91 2.73 5.81
C LEU A 85 17.76 2.21 4.65
N TRP A 86 17.75 2.92 3.53
CA TRP A 86 18.68 2.69 2.43
C TRP A 86 20.13 2.88 2.87
N LYS A 87 20.91 1.83 2.75
CA LYS A 87 22.31 1.78 3.17
C LYS A 87 23.16 1.06 2.11
N PRO A 88 23.55 1.75 1.03
CA PRO A 88 24.32 1.13 -0.03
C PRO A 88 25.67 0.62 0.50
N LEU A 89 26.06 -0.57 0.06
CA LEU A 89 27.34 -1.17 0.42
C LEU A 89 28.47 -0.55 -0.40
N ALA A 90 29.60 -0.25 0.25
CA ALA A 90 30.80 0.26 -0.42
C ALA A 90 31.44 -0.80 -1.32
N ASP A 91 31.45 -2.06 -0.84
CA ASP A 91 31.85 -3.22 -1.62
C ASP A 91 30.62 -3.81 -2.31
N HIS A 92 30.83 -4.38 -3.48
CA HIS A 92 29.77 -5.05 -4.25
C HIS A 92 29.86 -6.58 -4.06
N PRO A 93 29.42 -7.12 -2.91
CA PRO A 93 29.52 -8.55 -2.65
C PRO A 93 28.62 -9.31 -3.61
N LYS A 94 28.98 -10.56 -3.88
CA LYS A 94 28.10 -11.45 -4.61
C LYS A 94 27.01 -11.96 -3.69
N LEU A 95 25.77 -11.54 -3.93
CA LEU A 95 24.60 -12.01 -3.20
C LEU A 95 24.16 -13.40 -3.66
N GLN A 96 23.46 -14.10 -2.78
CA GLN A 96 22.78 -15.36 -3.10
C GLN A 96 21.42 -15.08 -3.76
N GLU A 97 21.01 -15.94 -4.69
CA GLU A 97 19.65 -15.85 -5.25
C GLU A 97 18.60 -16.10 -4.17
N ASP A 98 17.44 -15.44 -4.34
CA ASP A 98 16.28 -15.64 -3.49
C ASP A 98 15.91 -17.13 -3.40
N ASN A 99 15.80 -17.66 -2.19
CA ASN A 99 15.50 -19.06 -1.93
C ASN A 99 14.53 -19.26 -0.76
N GLY A 100 13.95 -18.17 -0.25
CA GLY A 100 13.00 -18.17 0.86
C GLY A 100 11.58 -18.57 0.46
N ILE A 101 10.70 -18.58 1.47
CA ILE A 101 9.26 -18.70 1.29
C ILE A 101 8.68 -17.27 1.28
N TYR A 102 8.08 -16.89 0.15
CA TYR A 102 7.51 -15.56 -0.05
C TYR A 102 6.01 -15.69 -0.33
N TYR A 103 5.21 -14.91 0.36
CA TYR A 103 3.76 -14.89 0.18
C TYR A 103 3.34 -13.81 -0.82
N ARG A 104 2.22 -14.03 -1.50
CA ARG A 104 1.63 -13.01 -2.39
C ARG A 104 1.13 -11.80 -1.63
N ASP A 105 0.62 -11.99 -0.42
CA ASP A 105 0.22 -10.94 0.51
C ASP A 105 0.57 -11.35 1.93
N ASP A 106 1.56 -10.70 2.53
CA ASP A 106 1.98 -10.95 3.91
C ASP A 106 0.83 -10.72 4.90
N ASN A 107 -0.04 -9.72 4.65
CA ASN A 107 -1.14 -9.42 5.56
C ASN A 107 -2.15 -10.57 5.62
N SER A 108 -2.51 -11.13 4.47
CA SER A 108 -3.35 -12.32 4.42
C SER A 108 -2.66 -13.56 4.97
N ALA A 109 -1.35 -13.68 4.79
CA ALA A 109 -0.58 -14.83 5.28
C ALA A 109 -0.44 -14.83 6.81
N PHE A 110 -0.21 -13.65 7.43
CA PHE A 110 -0.03 -13.52 8.88
C PHE A 110 -1.34 -13.35 9.63
N PHE A 111 -2.34 -12.72 9.02
CA PHE A 111 -3.64 -12.50 9.63
C PHE A 111 -4.79 -12.85 8.68
N PRO A 112 -4.94 -14.14 8.30
CA PRO A 112 -5.83 -14.57 7.23
C PRO A 112 -7.31 -14.32 7.49
N LYS A 113 -7.73 -14.24 8.76
CA LYS A 113 -9.13 -13.99 9.12
C LYS A 113 -9.55 -12.55 8.86
N HIS A 114 -8.65 -11.59 9.09
CA HIS A 114 -8.95 -10.16 9.06
C HIS A 114 -7.78 -9.36 8.45
N PRO A 115 -7.51 -9.49 7.13
CA PRO A 115 -6.28 -8.99 6.51
C PRO A 115 -6.18 -7.46 6.42
N LEU A 116 -7.27 -6.71 6.59
CA LEU A 116 -7.25 -5.24 6.67
C LEU A 116 -7.16 -4.70 8.09
N GLU A 117 -7.45 -5.50 9.10
CA GLU A 117 -7.48 -5.07 10.50
C GLU A 117 -6.18 -4.38 10.96
N PRO A 118 -4.97 -4.87 10.62
CA PRO A 118 -3.73 -4.21 11.00
C PRO A 118 -3.63 -2.75 10.49
N ALA A 119 -4.10 -2.50 9.28
CA ALA A 119 -4.10 -1.16 8.70
C ALA A 119 -5.06 -0.22 9.44
N ILE A 120 -6.30 -0.67 9.66
CA ILE A 120 -7.35 0.12 10.30
C ILE A 120 -6.99 0.41 11.78
N VAL A 121 -6.50 -0.58 12.51
CA VAL A 121 -6.05 -0.39 13.88
C VAL A 121 -4.91 0.64 13.96
N SER A 122 -3.99 0.61 12.98
CA SER A 122 -2.90 1.59 12.90
C SER A 122 -3.41 2.99 12.63
N VAL A 123 -4.42 3.16 11.74
CA VAL A 123 -5.06 4.44 11.48
C VAL A 123 -5.73 5.00 12.73
N MET A 124 -6.64 4.27 13.35
CA MET A 124 -7.33 4.70 14.58
C MET A 124 -6.36 5.03 15.73
N LYS A 125 -5.22 4.31 15.81
CA LYS A 125 -4.20 4.56 16.82
C LYS A 125 -3.43 5.84 16.58
N MET A 126 -3.12 6.17 15.33
CA MET A 126 -2.30 7.33 14.96
C MET A 126 -3.13 8.59 14.70
N HIS A 127 -4.39 8.41 14.31
CA HIS A 127 -5.36 9.48 14.07
C HIS A 127 -6.62 9.23 14.91
N PRO A 128 -6.67 9.76 16.13
CA PRO A 128 -7.88 9.67 16.97
C PRO A 128 -9.04 10.50 16.36
N ASP A 129 -8.72 11.62 15.69
CA ASP A 129 -9.69 12.44 14.99
C ASP A 129 -10.03 11.81 13.64
N ALA A 130 -11.32 11.63 13.40
CA ALA A 130 -11.82 10.95 12.21
C ALA A 130 -11.77 11.87 10.98
N PHE A 131 -11.83 11.29 9.79
CA PHE A 131 -11.96 12.00 8.52
C PHE A 131 -12.71 11.13 7.51
N ASN A 132 -13.32 11.75 6.51
CA ASN A 132 -14.08 11.05 5.49
C ASN A 132 -13.20 10.14 4.63
N ILE A 133 -13.71 8.93 4.33
CA ILE A 133 -13.07 7.95 3.47
C ILE A 133 -14.14 7.26 2.62
N ASN A 134 -14.00 7.35 1.30
CA ASN A 134 -14.90 6.64 0.38
C ASN A 134 -14.44 5.18 0.14
N ILE A 135 -13.13 4.98 -0.04
CA ILE A 135 -12.57 3.66 -0.33
C ILE A 135 -11.34 3.39 0.54
N VAL A 136 -11.31 2.21 1.14
CA VAL A 136 -10.11 1.60 1.73
C VAL A 136 -9.67 0.44 0.85
N GLY A 137 -8.40 0.44 0.44
CA GLY A 137 -7.84 -0.65 -0.36
C GLY A 137 -6.34 -0.79 -0.20
N CYS A 138 -5.74 -1.65 -1.01
CA CYS A 138 -4.29 -1.70 -1.14
C CYS A 138 -3.86 -1.30 -2.55
N ASN A 139 -2.59 -0.92 -2.71
CA ASN A 139 -2.05 -0.56 -4.02
C ASN A 139 -2.25 -1.65 -5.08
N SER A 140 -2.31 -2.93 -4.70
CA SER A 140 -2.56 -4.02 -5.65
C SER A 140 -4.03 -4.13 -6.06
N THR A 141 -5.01 -3.89 -5.17
CA THR A 141 -6.44 -3.89 -5.53
C THR A 141 -6.76 -2.72 -6.45
N LEU A 142 -6.39 -1.49 -6.08
CA LEU A 142 -6.59 -0.31 -6.91
C LEU A 142 -5.77 -0.37 -8.20
N GLY A 143 -4.55 -0.89 -8.15
CA GLY A 143 -3.71 -1.11 -9.33
C GLY A 143 -4.28 -2.13 -10.31
N ASN A 144 -5.01 -3.14 -9.84
CA ASN A 144 -5.72 -4.08 -10.70
C ASN A 144 -6.92 -3.43 -11.40
N LEU A 145 -7.65 -2.54 -10.72
CA LEU A 145 -8.71 -1.74 -11.34
C LEU A 145 -8.13 -0.79 -12.41
N LEU A 146 -6.99 -0.16 -12.14
CA LEU A 146 -6.27 0.66 -13.11
C LEU A 146 -5.83 -0.17 -14.34
N ARG A 147 -5.32 -1.39 -14.14
CA ARG A 147 -4.98 -2.30 -15.24
C ARG A 147 -6.20 -2.67 -16.08
N PHE A 148 -7.34 -2.89 -15.44
CA PHE A 148 -8.59 -3.21 -16.13
C PHE A 148 -9.00 -2.07 -17.06
N VAL A 149 -9.08 -0.82 -16.58
CA VAL A 149 -9.51 0.32 -17.40
C VAL A 149 -8.52 0.68 -18.50
N ARG A 150 -7.24 0.32 -18.34
CA ARG A 150 -6.19 0.43 -19.35
C ARG A 150 -6.18 -0.71 -20.38
N GLY A 151 -7.08 -1.67 -20.27
CA GLY A 151 -7.12 -2.83 -21.16
C GLY A 151 -5.96 -3.82 -20.98
N VAL A 152 -5.21 -3.74 -19.86
CA VAL A 152 -4.10 -4.67 -19.60
C VAL A 152 -4.68 -6.02 -19.14
N GLU A 153 -4.21 -7.10 -19.75
CA GLU A 153 -4.61 -8.45 -19.34
C GLU A 153 -4.10 -8.76 -17.93
N CYS A 154 -5.04 -9.01 -17.02
CA CYS A 154 -4.76 -9.47 -15.66
C CYS A 154 -6.00 -10.15 -15.09
N THR A 155 -5.78 -11.19 -14.31
CA THR A 155 -6.84 -11.84 -13.54
C THR A 155 -6.69 -11.45 -12.09
N PHE A 156 -7.81 -11.20 -11.40
CA PHE A 156 -7.81 -10.87 -9.99
C PHE A 156 -9.18 -11.08 -9.37
N ARG A 157 -9.19 -11.21 -8.07
CA ARG A 157 -10.38 -11.23 -7.24
C ARG A 157 -10.16 -10.32 -6.03
N MET A 158 -11.24 -9.67 -5.59
CA MET A 158 -11.22 -8.88 -4.35
C MET A 158 -12.59 -8.91 -3.71
N LEU A 159 -12.60 -9.02 -2.39
CA LEU A 159 -13.83 -8.94 -1.61
C LEU A 159 -14.18 -7.47 -1.42
N VAL A 160 -15.49 -7.19 -1.36
CA VAL A 160 -16.03 -5.87 -1.08
C VAL A 160 -16.83 -5.94 0.22
N GLU A 161 -16.48 -5.11 1.17
CA GLU A 161 -17.17 -5.00 2.45
C GLU A 161 -17.48 -3.52 2.74
N VAL A 162 -18.72 -3.23 3.09
CA VAL A 162 -19.16 -1.87 3.45
C VAL A 162 -19.20 -1.75 4.97
N VAL A 163 -18.60 -0.67 5.50
CA VAL A 163 -18.70 -0.29 6.91
C VAL A 163 -19.00 1.22 6.96
N GLY A 164 -20.14 1.60 7.51
CA GLY A 164 -20.68 2.96 7.33
C GLY A 164 -20.90 3.24 5.84
N LYS A 165 -20.40 4.36 5.35
CA LYS A 165 -20.40 4.73 3.93
C LYS A 165 -19.10 4.36 3.19
N THR A 166 -18.14 3.73 3.89
CA THR A 166 -16.83 3.38 3.35
C THR A 166 -16.80 1.99 2.75
N VAL A 167 -16.31 1.89 1.52
CA VAL A 167 -16.12 0.62 0.80
C VAL A 167 -14.71 0.09 1.00
N HIS A 168 -14.60 -1.16 1.47
CA HIS A 168 -13.31 -1.82 1.72
C HIS A 168 -13.05 -2.88 0.65
N LEU A 169 -11.94 -2.73 -0.08
CA LEU A 169 -11.49 -3.65 -1.12
C LEU A 169 -10.40 -4.56 -0.59
N VAL A 170 -10.74 -5.82 -0.33
CA VAL A 170 -9.83 -6.81 0.25
C VAL A 170 -9.32 -7.74 -0.82
N ARG A 171 -8.01 -7.79 -1.01
CA ARG A 171 -7.39 -8.72 -1.97
C ARG A 171 -7.76 -10.17 -1.65
N ARG A 172 -8.15 -10.94 -2.66
CA ARG A 172 -8.45 -12.36 -2.55
C ARG A 172 -7.55 -13.18 -3.46
N GLU A 173 -6.78 -14.07 -2.85
CA GLU A 173 -5.97 -15.06 -3.54
C GLU A 173 -6.65 -16.44 -3.46
N ARG A 174 -6.07 -17.45 -4.11
CA ARG A 174 -6.54 -18.83 -4.03
C ARG A 174 -6.56 -19.34 -2.60
N SER A 175 -5.57 -18.93 -1.84
CA SER A 175 -5.38 -19.21 -0.42
C SER A 175 -4.79 -17.98 0.27
N PRO A 176 -5.15 -17.68 1.53
CA PRO A 176 -4.52 -16.60 2.28
C PRO A 176 -3.00 -16.73 2.39
N LYS A 177 -2.48 -17.95 2.36
CA LYS A 177 -1.04 -18.28 2.41
C LYS A 177 -0.47 -18.66 1.05
N GLU A 178 -1.03 -18.13 -0.02
CA GLU A 178 -0.52 -18.39 -1.37
C GLU A 178 0.91 -17.91 -1.50
N GLN A 179 1.78 -18.83 -1.91
CA GLN A 179 3.20 -18.57 -2.07
C GLN A 179 3.54 -18.18 -3.50
N LEU A 180 4.58 -17.37 -3.64
CA LEU A 180 5.21 -17.11 -4.92
C LEU A 180 6.07 -18.32 -5.30
N ILE A 181 5.64 -19.05 -6.34
CA ILE A 181 6.33 -20.26 -6.79
C ILE A 181 7.45 -19.89 -7.77
N GLY A 182 8.61 -20.54 -7.61
CA GLY A 182 9.73 -20.38 -8.54
C GLY A 182 10.39 -19.00 -8.50
N VAL A 183 10.33 -18.30 -7.37
CA VAL A 183 11.04 -17.04 -7.17
C VAL A 183 12.52 -17.26 -7.46
N ARG A 184 13.05 -16.42 -8.34
CA ARG A 184 14.45 -16.39 -8.75
C ARG A 184 14.91 -14.95 -8.84
N GLY A 185 16.21 -14.74 -8.73
CA GLY A 185 16.78 -13.41 -8.78
C GLY A 185 17.15 -12.92 -7.39
N PHE A 186 17.00 -11.63 -7.15
CA PHE A 186 17.54 -10.94 -5.97
C PHE A 186 16.56 -9.89 -5.43
N GLY A 187 15.26 -10.09 -5.66
CA GLY A 187 14.22 -9.15 -5.24
C GLY A 187 14.06 -9.04 -3.73
N HIS A 188 14.52 -10.05 -2.98
CA HIS A 188 14.51 -10.09 -1.52
C HIS A 188 15.91 -9.96 -0.92
N THR A 189 16.85 -10.72 -1.42
CA THR A 189 18.23 -10.69 -0.88
C THR A 189 18.95 -9.37 -1.12
N PHE A 190 18.61 -8.63 -2.19
CA PHE A 190 19.20 -7.33 -2.43
C PHE A 190 18.72 -6.27 -1.42
N PRO A 191 17.40 -6.04 -1.22
CA PRO A 191 16.96 -5.10 -0.19
C PRO A 191 17.44 -5.52 1.22
N GLU A 192 17.47 -6.81 1.56
CA GLU A 192 18.02 -7.27 2.84
C GLU A 192 19.50 -6.86 3.03
N ALA A 193 20.31 -6.91 1.97
CA ALA A 193 21.72 -6.54 2.03
C ALA A 193 21.96 -5.03 1.99
N TYR A 194 21.12 -4.26 1.29
CA TYR A 194 21.32 -2.83 1.02
C TYR A 194 20.42 -1.91 1.85
N THR A 195 19.70 -2.46 2.82
CA THR A 195 18.92 -1.68 3.79
C THR A 195 19.18 -2.12 5.22
N THR A 196 18.78 -1.31 6.19
CA THR A 196 18.95 -1.62 7.61
C THR A 196 17.71 -1.21 8.40
N TRP A 197 17.17 -2.13 9.19
CA TRP A 197 16.10 -1.84 10.15
C TRP A 197 16.65 -1.06 11.35
N ALA A 198 15.89 -0.07 11.82
CA ALA A 198 16.20 0.61 13.07
C ALA A 198 16.09 -0.37 14.27
N PRO A 199 16.90 -0.20 15.35
CA PRO A 199 16.92 -1.15 16.46
C PRO A 199 15.59 -1.31 17.19
N ASP A 200 14.80 -0.24 17.26
CA ASP A 200 13.51 -0.17 17.98
C ASP A 200 12.35 -0.85 17.23
N VAL A 201 12.58 -1.28 15.99
CA VAL A 201 11.60 -2.02 15.18
C VAL A 201 12.04 -3.46 14.85
N GLN A 202 13.10 -3.94 15.46
CA GLN A 202 13.56 -5.32 15.25
C GLN A 202 12.86 -6.30 16.21
N PRO A 203 12.59 -7.53 15.75
CA PRO A 203 12.77 -8.05 14.40
C PRO A 203 11.56 -7.74 13.53
N SER A 204 11.75 -6.91 12.50
CA SER A 204 10.72 -6.65 11.49
C SER A 204 10.91 -7.52 10.25
N ARG A 205 9.80 -7.96 9.67
CA ARG A 205 9.77 -8.71 8.42
C ARG A 205 9.42 -7.84 7.23
N SER A 206 8.38 -7.01 7.37
CA SER A 206 7.92 -6.09 6.31
C SER A 206 7.32 -4.83 6.92
N HIS A 207 7.31 -3.76 6.14
CA HIS A 207 6.71 -2.48 6.49
C HIS A 207 5.54 -2.17 5.58
N GLN A 208 4.45 -1.69 6.17
CA GLN A 208 3.24 -1.26 5.48
C GLN A 208 2.98 0.20 5.81
N ARG A 209 2.69 0.99 4.77
CA ARG A 209 2.28 2.39 4.88
C ARG A 209 0.80 2.50 4.57
N ILE A 210 0.12 3.39 5.25
CA ILE A 210 -1.24 3.78 4.94
C ILE A 210 -1.20 5.24 4.52
N VAL A 211 -1.56 5.48 3.26
CA VAL A 211 -1.53 6.80 2.63
C VAL A 211 -2.96 7.23 2.36
N ARG A 212 -3.31 8.41 2.85
CA ARG A 212 -4.51 9.13 2.45
C ARG A 212 -4.22 9.92 1.19
N CYS A 213 -5.14 9.92 0.25
CA CYS A 213 -5.07 10.76 -0.94
C CYS A 213 -6.47 11.02 -1.48
N ARG A 214 -6.60 12.08 -2.29
CA ARG A 214 -7.83 12.39 -3.02
C ARG A 214 -7.62 12.12 -4.51
N PHE A 215 -8.57 11.38 -5.10
CA PHE A 215 -8.61 11.10 -6.51
C PHE A 215 -9.96 11.49 -7.10
N GLY A 216 -9.98 12.53 -7.93
CA GLY A 216 -11.23 13.19 -8.32
C GLY A 216 -11.96 13.73 -7.08
N LYS A 217 -13.19 13.27 -6.87
CA LYS A 217 -14.03 13.61 -5.69
C LYS A 217 -13.94 12.54 -4.57
N LEU A 218 -13.09 11.53 -4.71
CA LEU A 218 -13.01 10.40 -3.78
C LEU A 218 -11.82 10.54 -2.83
N ASP A 219 -12.08 10.41 -1.54
CA ASP A 219 -11.06 10.23 -0.51
C ASP A 219 -10.69 8.75 -0.40
N LEU A 220 -9.44 8.44 -0.67
CA LEU A 220 -8.91 7.09 -0.69
C LEU A 220 -7.97 6.87 0.49
N LEU A 221 -8.07 5.71 1.11
CA LEU A 221 -7.14 5.23 2.10
C LEU A 221 -6.44 3.97 1.55
N MET A 222 -5.16 4.11 1.23
CA MET A 222 -4.43 3.08 0.52
C MET A 222 -3.30 2.48 1.34
N ARG A 223 -3.38 1.17 1.61
CA ARG A 223 -2.27 0.41 2.19
C ARG A 223 -1.29 0.01 1.08
N GLN A 224 -0.01 0.22 1.33
CA GLN A 224 1.07 -0.18 0.44
C GLN A 224 2.27 -0.71 1.21
N SER A 225 2.95 -1.73 0.67
CA SER A 225 4.26 -2.14 1.17
C SER A 225 5.31 -1.12 0.78
N SER A 226 6.33 -0.96 1.61
CA SER A 226 7.46 -0.07 1.33
C SER A 226 8.76 -0.86 1.36
N ASP A 227 9.58 -0.70 0.32
CA ASP A 227 10.90 -1.33 0.25
C ASP A 227 11.91 -0.63 1.19
N GLY A 228 11.66 0.65 1.52
CA GLY A 228 12.48 1.40 2.45
C GLY A 228 12.30 2.91 2.34
N TYR A 229 13.21 3.64 2.99
CA TYR A 229 13.30 5.09 2.89
C TYR A 229 14.74 5.55 2.71
N ILE A 230 14.93 6.69 2.07
CA ILE A 230 16.22 7.38 1.93
C ILE A 230 16.32 8.36 3.10
N GLY A 231 17.35 8.19 3.94
CA GLY A 231 17.59 9.08 5.07
C GLY A 231 18.08 10.45 4.61
N GLU A 232 17.82 11.47 5.41
CA GLU A 232 18.48 12.78 5.24
C GLU A 232 19.97 12.65 5.53
N ASP A 233 20.79 13.59 5.03
CA ASP A 233 22.26 13.53 5.18
C ASP A 233 22.74 13.46 6.64
N LYS A 234 21.90 13.86 7.58
CA LYS A 234 22.15 13.72 9.03
C LYS A 234 22.15 12.26 9.50
N ASP A 235 21.40 11.40 8.85
CA ASP A 235 21.34 9.96 9.15
C ASP A 235 22.55 9.19 8.55
N LYS A 236 23.30 9.82 7.64
CA LYS A 236 24.47 9.23 6.96
C LYS A 236 25.79 9.43 7.70
N SER A 237 25.84 10.27 8.73
CA SER A 237 27.08 10.50 9.49
C SER A 237 27.38 9.29 10.37
N PRO A 238 28.52 8.61 10.18
CA PRO A 238 29.02 7.70 11.19
C PRO A 238 29.28 8.51 12.47
N PRO A 239 29.19 7.95 13.67
CA PRO A 239 29.59 8.63 14.88
C PRO A 239 31.10 8.89 14.78
N THR A 240 31.44 10.11 14.39
CA THR A 240 32.85 10.55 14.35
C THR A 240 33.26 10.83 15.79
N ALA A 241 33.78 9.80 16.43
CA ALA A 241 34.56 9.97 17.67
C ALA A 241 35.90 10.61 17.30
N THR A 242 35.96 11.92 17.33
CA THR A 242 37.22 12.62 17.43
C THR A 242 37.44 12.97 18.92
N PRO A 243 38.47 12.45 19.58
CA PRO A 243 38.75 12.86 20.92
C PRO A 243 39.46 14.23 20.87
N SER A 244 38.76 15.31 21.15
CA SER A 244 39.37 16.55 21.55
C SER A 244 39.25 16.67 23.05
N SER A 245 40.39 16.63 23.67
CA SER A 245 40.62 16.85 25.10
C SER A 245 40.16 18.24 25.52
N THR A 246 39.08 18.34 26.30
CA THR A 246 38.94 19.27 27.46
C THR A 246 37.59 19.02 28.15
N ALA A 247 37.70 18.86 29.46
CA ALA A 247 36.69 19.06 30.49
C ALA A 247 35.74 17.92 30.86
N ASP A 248 35.92 17.48 32.06
CA ASP A 248 35.19 16.43 32.81
C ASP A 248 33.73 16.74 33.17
N GLU A 249 33.15 17.85 32.74
CA GLU A 249 31.79 18.25 33.09
C GLU A 249 30.73 17.84 32.04
N ASP A 250 31.11 17.64 30.79
CA ASP A 250 30.17 17.26 29.73
C ASP A 250 29.81 15.78 29.69
N ILE A 251 30.64 14.92 30.29
CA ILE A 251 30.43 13.45 30.31
C ILE A 251 29.31 13.07 31.24
N VAL A 252 29.07 13.80 32.32
CA VAL A 252 27.99 13.50 33.27
C VAL A 252 26.60 13.82 32.68
N ASN A 253 26.49 14.86 31.85
CA ASN A 253 25.27 15.22 31.17
C ASN A 253 24.96 14.28 29.99
N LEU A 254 25.98 13.80 29.28
CA LEU A 254 25.81 12.84 28.18
C LEU A 254 25.42 11.43 28.68
N LEU A 255 25.90 11.02 29.84
CA LEU A 255 25.53 9.75 30.49
C LEU A 255 24.16 9.82 31.16
N GLY A 256 23.69 11.01 31.51
CA GLY A 256 22.33 11.23 32.05
C GLY A 256 21.23 11.00 31.01
N ASP A 257 21.51 11.34 29.75
CA ASP A 257 20.56 11.16 28.64
C ASP A 257 20.59 9.74 28.03
N LEU A 258 21.62 8.94 28.33
CA LEU A 258 21.72 7.53 27.95
C LEU A 258 21.02 6.57 28.93
N SER A 259 20.37 7.09 29.97
CA SER A 259 19.43 6.33 30.75
C SER A 259 18.16 6.10 29.93
N ILE A 260 18.25 5.20 28.96
CA ILE A 260 17.08 4.60 28.31
C ILE A 260 16.28 3.90 29.42
N LYS A 261 15.38 4.66 30.05
CA LYS A 261 14.23 4.06 30.73
C LYS A 261 13.44 3.37 29.64
N SER A 262 13.75 2.11 29.38
CA SER A 262 12.87 1.21 28.64
C SER A 262 11.60 1.05 29.49
N SER A 263 10.71 2.03 29.42
CA SER A 263 9.33 1.78 29.79
C SER A 263 8.87 0.62 28.92
N PRO A 264 8.27 -0.41 29.50
CA PRO A 264 7.78 -1.51 28.68
C PRO A 264 6.87 -0.92 27.61
N ALA A 265 7.17 -1.23 26.32
CA ALA A 265 6.39 -0.76 25.20
C ALA A 265 4.91 -1.10 25.48
N LYS A 266 4.03 -0.08 25.42
CA LYS A 266 2.61 -0.31 25.64
C LYS A 266 2.13 -1.29 24.57
N SER A 267 1.59 -2.41 25.01
CA SER A 267 0.98 -3.42 24.15
C SER A 267 -0.54 -3.37 24.31
N THR A 268 -1.24 -3.39 23.20
CA THR A 268 -2.70 -3.48 23.12
C THR A 268 -3.05 -4.70 22.29
N ILE A 269 -4.08 -5.45 22.69
CA ILE A 269 -4.53 -6.65 21.98
C ILE A 269 -5.89 -6.33 21.34
N PHE A 270 -6.01 -6.56 20.03
CA PHE A 270 -7.26 -6.54 19.27
C PHE A 270 -7.55 -7.97 18.82
N GLY A 271 -8.48 -8.63 19.49
CA GLY A 271 -8.75 -10.03 19.21
C GLY A 271 -7.49 -10.92 19.31
N GLN A 272 -6.92 -11.28 18.15
CA GLN A 272 -5.69 -12.08 18.06
C GLN A 272 -4.47 -11.25 17.64
N LEU A 273 -4.63 -9.97 17.32
CA LEU A 273 -3.57 -9.07 16.86
C LEU A 273 -2.96 -8.33 18.04
N GLU A 274 -1.68 -8.54 18.29
CA GLU A 274 -0.91 -7.76 19.24
C GLU A 274 -0.33 -6.52 18.59
N VAL A 275 -0.58 -5.34 19.17
CA VAL A 275 -0.10 -4.04 18.69
C VAL A 275 0.84 -3.45 19.74
N VAL A 276 2.07 -3.18 19.38
CA VAL A 276 3.07 -2.55 20.25
C VAL A 276 3.52 -1.20 19.68
N ASP A 277 3.91 -0.30 20.58
CA ASP A 277 4.46 1.00 20.19
C ASP A 277 5.93 0.84 19.80
N GLY A 278 6.34 1.52 18.70
CA GLY A 278 7.73 1.57 18.27
C GLY A 278 7.90 2.16 16.88
N GLY A 279 9.12 2.58 16.57
CA GLY A 279 9.44 3.20 15.29
C GLY A 279 8.95 4.64 15.15
N ARG A 280 8.91 5.10 13.91
CA ARG A 280 8.45 6.45 13.55
C ARG A 280 7.80 6.45 12.17
N LEU A 281 6.84 7.32 11.94
CA LEU A 281 6.31 7.59 10.60
C LEU A 281 7.37 8.32 9.79
N THR A 282 7.66 7.83 8.58
CA THR A 282 8.59 8.49 7.65
C THR A 282 7.84 9.26 6.57
N PRO A 283 8.34 10.42 6.10
CA PRO A 283 7.69 11.20 5.05
C PRO A 283 7.50 10.40 3.76
N GLN A 284 6.44 10.69 3.01
CA GLN A 284 6.22 10.06 1.69
C GLN A 284 7.34 10.42 0.71
N SER A 285 7.89 11.63 0.81
CA SER A 285 8.99 12.11 -0.02
C SER A 285 10.29 11.30 0.13
N SER A 286 10.48 10.59 1.24
CA SER A 286 11.66 9.75 1.49
C SER A 286 11.47 8.30 1.06
N ALA A 287 10.23 7.85 0.81
CA ALA A 287 9.95 6.47 0.42
C ALA A 287 10.57 6.14 -0.94
N PHE A 288 11.04 4.92 -1.09
CA PHE A 288 11.50 4.40 -2.39
C PHE A 288 10.85 3.06 -2.71
N ASP A 289 10.81 2.78 -3.99
CA ASP A 289 10.53 1.46 -4.56
C ASP A 289 11.79 0.94 -5.26
N LEU A 290 12.01 -0.37 -5.21
CA LEU A 290 13.26 -0.98 -5.65
C LEU A 290 13.00 -2.10 -6.65
N LYS A 291 13.79 -2.11 -7.73
CA LYS A 291 13.81 -3.21 -8.71
C LYS A 291 15.21 -3.69 -8.99
N THR A 292 15.37 -5.00 -9.04
CA THR A 292 16.60 -5.65 -9.47
C THR A 292 16.44 -6.22 -10.87
N ARG A 293 17.45 -6.07 -11.70
CA ARG A 293 17.47 -6.60 -13.07
C ARG A 293 18.84 -7.17 -13.41
N SER A 294 18.85 -8.17 -14.30
CA SER A 294 20.11 -8.58 -14.90
C SER A 294 20.70 -7.45 -15.75
N ILE A 295 22.02 -7.30 -15.79
CA ILE A 295 22.72 -6.34 -16.66
C ILE A 295 22.34 -6.52 -18.14
N LYS A 296 21.85 -7.68 -18.55
CA LYS A 296 21.38 -7.94 -19.91
C LYS A 296 20.10 -7.19 -20.26
N ALA A 297 19.40 -6.68 -19.24
CA ALA A 297 18.16 -5.91 -19.40
C ALA A 297 18.40 -4.39 -19.17
N ILE A 298 19.65 -3.93 -19.30
CA ILE A 298 19.98 -2.52 -19.04
C ILE A 298 19.27 -1.57 -20.02
N ASP A 299 19.05 -2.01 -21.26
CA ASP A 299 18.37 -1.21 -22.29
C ASP A 299 16.84 -1.30 -22.21
N ARG A 300 16.29 -2.06 -21.25
CA ARG A 300 14.84 -2.19 -21.05
C ARG A 300 14.33 -0.99 -20.28
N ASP A 301 13.24 -0.39 -20.75
CA ASP A 301 12.55 0.68 -20.02
C ASP A 301 11.81 0.12 -18.77
N THR A 302 12.59 -0.24 -17.75
CA THR A 302 12.04 -0.78 -16.50
C THR A 302 11.22 0.27 -15.75
N LEU A 303 11.63 1.55 -15.78
CA LEU A 303 10.89 2.62 -15.12
C LEU A 303 9.51 2.81 -15.78
N GLY A 304 9.44 2.94 -17.11
CA GLY A 304 8.17 3.10 -17.81
C GLY A 304 7.18 1.96 -17.57
N GLU A 305 7.67 0.73 -17.45
CA GLU A 305 6.83 -0.43 -17.08
C GLU A 305 6.26 -0.34 -15.67
N GLU A 306 6.98 0.27 -14.72
CA GLU A 306 6.58 0.40 -13.31
C GLU A 306 5.79 1.69 -13.02
N LEU A 307 5.84 2.71 -13.90
CA LEU A 307 5.19 4.02 -13.69
C LEU A 307 3.71 3.93 -13.28
N PRO A 308 2.85 3.07 -13.87
CA PRO A 308 1.45 2.98 -13.44
C PRO A 308 1.31 2.59 -11.97
N ARG A 309 2.19 1.71 -11.49
CA ARG A 309 2.21 1.26 -10.10
C ARG A 309 2.82 2.33 -9.19
N LEU A 310 3.90 2.97 -9.61
CA LEU A 310 4.56 4.06 -8.88
C LEU A 310 3.64 5.27 -8.75
N TRP A 311 2.88 5.60 -9.80
CA TRP A 311 1.83 6.61 -9.75
C TRP A 311 0.74 6.25 -8.72
N MET A 312 0.25 5.00 -8.73
CA MET A 312 -0.75 4.56 -7.74
C MET A 312 -0.23 4.68 -6.31
N MET A 313 1.06 4.41 -6.09
CA MET A 313 1.68 4.44 -4.76
C MET A 313 2.19 5.83 -4.37
N GLN A 314 2.30 6.77 -5.32
CA GLN A 314 2.87 8.10 -5.11
C GLN A 314 4.25 8.04 -4.43
N ILE A 315 5.10 7.11 -4.85
CA ILE A 315 6.46 6.93 -4.36
C ILE A 315 7.42 7.69 -5.28
N PRO A 316 8.12 8.73 -4.78
CA PRO A 316 8.90 9.64 -5.61
C PRO A 316 10.32 9.15 -5.91
N ASN A 317 10.82 8.13 -5.21
CA ASN A 317 12.18 7.65 -5.44
C ASN A 317 12.16 6.22 -5.98
N PHE A 318 12.91 5.99 -7.03
CA PHE A 318 13.04 4.67 -7.65
C PHE A 318 14.49 4.21 -7.64
N ILE A 319 14.74 3.00 -7.16
CA ILE A 319 16.06 2.38 -7.14
C ILE A 319 16.07 1.24 -8.14
N LEU A 320 16.87 1.38 -9.19
CA LEU A 320 17.08 0.34 -10.19
C LEU A 320 18.49 -0.23 -10.06
N ALA A 321 18.58 -1.50 -9.70
CA ALA A 321 19.85 -2.17 -9.45
C ALA A 321 20.10 -3.28 -10.47
N HIS A 322 21.17 -3.13 -11.28
CA HIS A 322 21.56 -4.13 -12.25
C HIS A 322 22.69 -5.01 -11.74
N HIS A 323 22.56 -6.32 -11.95
CA HIS A 323 23.53 -7.29 -11.47
C HIS A 323 24.08 -8.19 -12.59
N ARG A 324 25.30 -8.70 -12.38
CA ARG A 324 25.89 -9.79 -13.13
C ARG A 324 26.11 -10.98 -12.20
N PHE A 325 25.25 -12.00 -12.32
CA PHE A 325 25.32 -13.20 -11.48
C PHE A 325 25.33 -12.95 -9.96
N GLY A 326 24.56 -11.97 -9.50
CA GLY A 326 24.43 -11.61 -8.09
C GLY A 326 25.41 -10.53 -7.59
N THR A 327 26.35 -10.09 -8.41
CA THR A 327 27.17 -8.92 -8.11
C THR A 327 26.53 -7.70 -8.75
N PHE A 328 26.12 -6.72 -7.93
CA PHE A 328 25.47 -5.50 -8.39
C PHE A 328 26.50 -4.47 -8.81
N CYS A 329 26.50 -4.10 -10.08
CA CYS A 329 27.53 -3.26 -10.70
C CYS A 329 26.99 -1.89 -11.17
N ASN A 330 25.68 -1.73 -11.26
CA ASN A 330 25.01 -0.46 -11.56
C ASN A 330 23.78 -0.33 -10.67
N ILE A 331 23.80 0.67 -9.77
CA ILE A 331 22.72 0.98 -8.85
C ILE A 331 22.40 2.46 -9.03
N GLU A 332 21.21 2.73 -9.57
CA GLU A 332 20.73 4.07 -9.84
C GLU A 332 19.62 4.42 -8.85
N VAL A 333 19.72 5.58 -8.23
CA VAL A 333 18.69 6.16 -7.35
C VAL A 333 18.17 7.40 -8.03
N SER A 334 16.92 7.39 -8.45
CA SER A 334 16.31 8.46 -9.22
C SER A 334 15.12 9.07 -8.48
N ASP A 335 15.03 10.39 -8.49
CA ASP A 335 13.78 11.10 -8.20
C ASP A 335 12.92 11.05 -9.47
N ILE A 336 11.71 10.51 -9.37
CA ILE A 336 10.83 10.22 -10.51
C ILE A 336 9.52 11.00 -10.45
N ARG A 337 9.47 12.12 -9.72
CA ARG A 337 8.25 12.93 -9.60
C ARG A 337 7.78 13.45 -10.94
N ASP A 338 8.71 13.91 -11.78
CA ASP A 338 8.41 14.43 -13.11
C ASP A 338 7.86 13.33 -14.04
N GLU A 339 8.41 12.12 -13.96
CA GLU A 339 7.95 10.97 -14.73
C GLU A 339 6.55 10.53 -14.30
N ILE A 340 6.27 10.53 -12.99
CA ILE A 340 4.93 10.24 -12.45
C ILE A 340 3.92 11.29 -12.94
N GLU A 341 4.27 12.58 -12.86
CA GLU A 341 3.41 13.67 -13.31
C GLU A 341 3.16 13.61 -14.83
N ASN A 342 4.20 13.34 -15.62
CA ASN A 342 4.08 13.20 -17.07
C ASN A 342 3.24 11.98 -17.43
N TRP A 343 3.40 10.87 -16.73
CA TRP A 343 2.56 9.68 -16.89
C TRP A 343 1.09 10.01 -16.60
N GLU A 344 0.79 10.68 -15.50
CA GLU A 344 -0.54 11.13 -15.12
C GLU A 344 -1.18 12.00 -16.20
N LYS A 345 -0.46 13.01 -16.69
CA LYS A 345 -0.93 13.91 -17.76
C LYS A 345 -1.26 13.15 -19.05
N SER A 346 -0.47 12.14 -19.40
CA SER A 346 -0.63 11.38 -20.65
C SER A 346 -1.72 10.30 -20.58
N HIS A 347 -2.21 9.94 -19.37
CA HIS A 347 -3.19 8.86 -19.16
C HIS A 347 -4.55 9.34 -18.65
N GLN A 348 -4.91 10.60 -18.91
CA GLN A 348 -6.14 11.20 -18.38
C GLN A 348 -7.42 10.43 -18.78
N ALA A 349 -7.48 9.86 -19.99
CA ALA A 349 -8.61 9.02 -20.40
C ALA A 349 -8.75 7.75 -19.56
N ASP A 350 -7.63 7.11 -19.22
CA ASP A 350 -7.61 5.94 -18.35
C ASP A 350 -8.01 6.29 -16.92
N LEU A 351 -7.54 7.45 -16.42
CA LEU A 351 -7.83 7.93 -15.08
C LEU A 351 -9.28 8.35 -14.93
N ARG A 352 -9.89 8.95 -15.97
CA ARG A 352 -11.34 9.20 -16.00
C ARG A 352 -12.12 7.90 -15.87
N ARG A 353 -11.79 6.88 -16.68
CA ARG A 353 -12.43 5.55 -16.58
C ARG A 353 -12.23 4.90 -15.21
N LEU A 354 -11.06 5.10 -14.58
CA LEU A 354 -10.81 4.62 -13.22
C LEU A 354 -11.74 5.32 -12.21
N SER A 355 -11.89 6.64 -12.29
CA SER A 355 -12.83 7.39 -11.44
C SER A 355 -14.25 6.86 -11.59
N ALA A 356 -14.72 6.75 -12.83
CA ALA A 356 -16.05 6.21 -13.15
C ALA A 356 -16.26 4.80 -12.59
N LEU A 357 -15.25 3.92 -12.71
CA LEU A 357 -15.29 2.57 -12.16
C LEU A 357 -15.39 2.58 -10.63
N LEU A 358 -14.59 3.42 -9.96
CA LEU A 358 -14.62 3.52 -8.49
C LEU A 358 -15.97 4.01 -8.00
N HIS A 359 -16.55 5.05 -8.63
CA HIS A 359 -17.91 5.51 -8.32
C HIS A 359 -18.96 4.40 -8.55
N ARG A 360 -18.86 3.63 -9.65
CA ARG A 360 -19.76 2.52 -9.91
C ARG A 360 -19.68 1.43 -8.85
N ILE A 361 -18.46 1.09 -8.42
CA ILE A 361 -18.24 0.11 -7.35
C ILE A 361 -18.87 0.60 -6.04
N ILE A 362 -18.65 1.87 -5.66
CA ILE A 362 -19.23 2.47 -4.46
C ILE A 362 -20.75 2.40 -4.51
N THR A 363 -21.36 2.90 -5.60
CA THR A 363 -22.80 2.93 -5.76
C THR A 363 -23.40 1.51 -5.65
N THR A 364 -22.87 0.55 -6.40
CA THR A 364 -23.34 -0.84 -6.35
C THR A 364 -23.17 -1.46 -4.96
N ALA A 365 -22.05 -1.16 -4.26
CA ALA A 365 -21.80 -1.68 -2.92
C ALA A 365 -22.79 -1.12 -1.88
N LEU A 366 -23.06 0.19 -1.94
CA LEU A 366 -24.00 0.84 -1.03
C LEU A 366 -25.46 0.45 -1.33
N GLU A 367 -25.87 0.36 -2.59
CA GLU A 367 -27.21 -0.13 -2.98
C GLU A 367 -27.48 -1.57 -2.54
N LYS A 368 -26.45 -2.37 -2.40
CA LYS A 368 -26.49 -3.77 -1.96
C LYS A 368 -26.06 -3.94 -0.49
N GLU A 369 -26.29 -2.93 0.33
CA GLU A 369 -25.97 -2.97 1.75
C GLU A 369 -26.48 -4.25 2.43
N GLY A 370 -25.63 -4.88 3.25
CA GLY A 370 -25.89 -6.17 3.87
C GLY A 370 -25.59 -7.38 2.98
N THR A 371 -25.38 -7.20 1.67
CA THR A 371 -24.94 -8.28 0.77
C THR A 371 -23.41 -8.31 0.71
N LEU A 372 -22.84 -9.47 0.93
CA LEU A 372 -21.39 -9.66 0.74
C LEU A 372 -21.09 -9.73 -0.75
N LEU A 373 -20.18 -8.88 -1.23
CA LEU A 373 -19.83 -8.76 -2.64
C LEU A 373 -18.38 -9.18 -2.93
N GLU A 374 -18.16 -9.57 -4.16
CA GLU A 374 -16.86 -9.86 -4.72
C GLU A 374 -16.70 -9.26 -6.11
N ILE A 375 -15.59 -8.59 -6.37
CA ILE A 375 -15.19 -8.13 -7.69
C ILE A 375 -14.25 -9.17 -8.29
N VAL A 376 -14.55 -9.58 -9.52
CA VAL A 376 -13.85 -10.68 -10.18
C VAL A 376 -13.50 -10.31 -11.62
N ARG A 377 -12.28 -10.63 -12.02
CA ARG A 377 -11.86 -10.68 -13.42
C ARG A 377 -11.07 -11.96 -13.64
N VAL A 378 -11.74 -12.99 -14.19
CA VAL A 378 -11.13 -14.32 -14.39
C VAL A 378 -10.41 -14.48 -15.70
N GLU A 379 -10.81 -13.74 -16.74
CA GLU A 379 -10.26 -13.77 -18.10
C GLU A 379 -10.11 -12.34 -18.65
N ALA A 380 -9.52 -12.21 -19.83
CA ALA A 380 -9.51 -10.95 -20.57
C ALA A 380 -10.94 -10.62 -21.04
N GLY A 381 -11.67 -9.84 -20.22
CA GLY A 381 -13.06 -9.50 -20.48
C GLY A 381 -13.56 -8.44 -19.51
N SER A 382 -14.89 -8.43 -19.31
CA SER A 382 -15.56 -7.56 -18.35
C SER A 382 -15.09 -7.82 -16.92
N LEU A 383 -15.18 -6.78 -16.11
CA LEU A 383 -15.11 -6.90 -14.66
C LEU A 383 -16.49 -7.29 -14.14
N GLU A 384 -16.56 -8.25 -13.25
CA GLU A 384 -17.81 -8.75 -12.72
C GLU A 384 -17.95 -8.39 -11.24
N ILE A 385 -19.12 -7.88 -10.84
CA ILE A 385 -19.53 -7.78 -9.45
C ILE A 385 -20.45 -8.96 -9.18
N ARG A 386 -20.13 -9.76 -8.17
CA ARG A 386 -20.82 -10.99 -7.81
C ARG A 386 -21.19 -11.01 -6.34
N GLU A 387 -22.20 -11.80 -6.00
CA GLU A 387 -22.42 -12.19 -4.60
C GLU A 387 -21.22 -12.99 -4.12
N ARG A 388 -20.75 -12.70 -2.92
CA ARG A 388 -19.66 -13.44 -2.28
C ARG A 388 -20.23 -14.65 -1.55
N LEU A 389 -19.63 -15.81 -1.75
CA LEU A 389 -19.96 -17.00 -0.97
C LEU A 389 -19.47 -16.89 0.48
N PRO A 390 -20.16 -17.52 1.46
CA PRO A 390 -19.86 -17.38 2.90
C PRO A 390 -18.61 -18.12 3.38
N ASP A 391 -17.82 -18.69 2.49
CA ASP A 391 -16.62 -19.51 2.76
C ASP A 391 -15.38 -18.71 3.12
N VAL A 392 -15.44 -17.37 3.12
CA VAL A 392 -14.30 -16.48 3.27
C VAL A 392 -14.42 -15.66 4.53
N GLY A 393 -13.29 -15.36 5.18
CA GLY A 393 -13.21 -14.44 6.31
C GLY A 393 -13.70 -13.03 5.97
N VAL A 394 -14.01 -12.22 6.97
CA VAL A 394 -14.40 -10.82 6.84
C VAL A 394 -13.17 -9.91 6.96
N ALA A 395 -13.26 -8.68 6.46
CA ALA A 395 -12.16 -7.71 6.50
C ALA A 395 -11.67 -7.45 7.93
N PHE A 396 -12.60 -7.48 8.89
CA PHE A 396 -12.36 -7.12 10.30
C PHE A 396 -12.99 -8.10 11.26
N SER A 397 -12.43 -8.22 12.47
CA SER A 397 -13.12 -8.79 13.62
C SER A 397 -14.31 -7.91 14.02
N ALA A 398 -15.31 -8.49 14.71
CA ALA A 398 -16.48 -7.73 15.15
C ALA A 398 -16.09 -6.54 16.04
N GLU A 399 -15.11 -6.74 16.93
CA GLU A 399 -14.60 -5.68 17.81
C GLU A 399 -14.01 -4.49 17.03
N VAL A 400 -13.16 -4.78 16.03
CA VAL A 400 -12.52 -3.71 15.25
C VAL A 400 -13.52 -3.04 14.33
N LYS A 401 -14.47 -3.80 13.76
CA LYS A 401 -15.54 -3.25 12.92
C LYS A 401 -16.41 -2.24 13.69
N GLU A 402 -16.78 -2.55 14.93
CA GLU A 402 -17.55 -1.63 15.77
C GLU A 402 -16.79 -0.33 16.08
N LYS A 403 -15.50 -0.45 16.46
CA LYS A 403 -14.63 0.70 16.72
C LYS A 403 -14.41 1.55 15.47
N TRP A 404 -14.25 0.90 14.33
CA TRP A 404 -14.07 1.56 13.04
C TRP A 404 -15.33 2.29 12.59
N LEU A 405 -16.50 1.66 12.76
CA LEU A 405 -17.79 2.27 12.45
C LEU A 405 -18.03 3.53 13.31
N LYS A 406 -17.72 3.46 14.60
CA LYS A 406 -17.80 4.62 15.48
C LYS A 406 -16.85 5.73 15.02
N TRP A 407 -15.60 5.40 14.73
CA TRP A 407 -14.61 6.36 14.24
C TRP A 407 -15.05 7.03 12.93
N LEU A 408 -15.63 6.29 12.00
CA LEU A 408 -16.19 6.85 10.75
C LEU A 408 -17.42 7.72 11.01
N GLY A 409 -18.26 7.39 12.00
CA GLY A 409 -19.41 8.20 12.39
C GLY A 409 -19.03 9.55 12.97
N ASP A 410 -18.00 9.58 13.78
CA ASP A 410 -17.46 10.83 14.33
C ASP A 410 -17.00 11.81 13.21
N ALA A 411 -16.52 11.30 12.05
CA ALA A 411 -16.15 12.12 10.89
C ALA A 411 -17.35 12.71 10.15
N GLU A 412 -18.49 12.03 10.16
CA GLU A 412 -19.73 12.53 9.52
C GLU A 412 -20.36 13.66 10.34
N GLU A 413 -20.31 13.57 11.66
CA GLU A 413 -20.82 14.64 12.56
C GLU A 413 -20.02 15.92 12.38
N ASP A 414 -18.68 15.85 12.28
CA ASP A 414 -17.81 17.03 12.07
C ASP A 414 -18.05 17.73 10.71
N THR A 415 -18.45 16.99 9.67
CA THR A 415 -18.73 17.59 8.35
C THR A 415 -20.11 18.22 8.26
N GLU A 416 -21.08 17.74 9.02
CA GLU A 416 -22.42 18.33 9.07
C GLU A 416 -22.41 19.67 9.85
N GLU A 417 -21.54 19.82 10.86
CA GLU A 417 -21.40 21.09 11.60
C GLU A 417 -20.71 22.21 10.79
N VAL A 418 -19.86 21.87 9.83
CA VAL A 418 -19.16 22.88 8.99
C VAL A 418 -20.02 23.39 7.84
N ASP A 419 -21.02 22.64 7.38
CA ASP A 419 -21.93 23.05 6.30
C ASP A 419 -23.10 23.95 6.80
N ASP A 420 -23.34 24.04 8.12
CA ASP A 420 -24.45 24.86 8.69
C ASP A 420 -24.07 26.34 8.94
N ASP A 421 -22.81 26.73 8.63
CA ASP A 421 -22.38 28.14 8.72
C ASP A 421 -22.44 28.85 7.35
N SER A 422 -23.12 28.31 6.36
CA SER A 422 -23.51 29.00 5.15
C SER A 422 -24.83 29.78 5.41
N ASP A 423 -24.66 30.97 5.91
CA ASP A 423 -25.49 32.18 5.68
C ASP A 423 -26.82 31.93 4.94
N SER A 424 -27.77 31.31 5.60
CA SER A 424 -29.19 31.50 5.30
C SER A 424 -29.74 32.57 6.20
N GLY A 425 -29.30 33.79 5.97
CA GLY A 425 -29.97 35.02 6.41
C GLY A 425 -31.36 35.16 5.76
N SER A 426 -32.22 34.15 5.87
CA SER A 426 -33.65 34.35 5.77
C SER A 426 -34.16 34.73 7.16
N GLY A 427 -33.84 35.97 7.57
CA GLY A 427 -34.55 36.59 8.67
C GLY A 427 -36.04 36.48 8.39
N ASP A 428 -36.72 35.70 9.23
CA ASP A 428 -38.19 35.66 9.25
C ASP A 428 -38.68 37.04 9.65
N PHE A 429 -39.00 37.86 8.63
CA PHE A 429 -39.59 39.19 8.79
C PHE A 429 -41.09 39.15 9.09
N THR A 430 -41.60 38.09 9.71
CA THR A 430 -43.04 37.94 10.01
C THR A 430 -43.45 38.58 11.33
N GLU A 431 -42.53 39.10 12.14
CA GLU A 431 -42.86 39.89 13.35
C GLU A 431 -42.46 41.36 13.19
N CYS A 432 -43.18 42.09 12.33
CA CYS A 432 -43.17 43.54 12.37
C CYS A 432 -44.07 44.01 13.50
N ASN A 433 -43.52 44.75 14.46
CA ASN A 433 -44.29 45.49 15.44
C ASN A 433 -44.75 46.84 14.86
N GLU A 434 -45.71 47.54 15.52
CA GLU A 434 -46.32 48.77 15.05
C GLU A 434 -45.36 49.96 14.86
N GLU A 435 -44.07 49.83 15.20
CA GLU A 435 -43.02 50.84 15.05
C GLU A 435 -42.02 50.52 13.88
N CYS A 436 -42.27 49.52 13.08
CA CYS A 436 -41.39 49.14 11.98
C CYS A 436 -41.53 50.12 10.79
N GLY A 437 -40.68 51.11 10.71
CA GLY A 437 -40.61 52.04 9.57
C GLY A 437 -39.87 51.55 8.32
N TYR A 438 -39.49 50.27 8.24
CA TYR A 438 -38.51 49.81 7.25
C TYR A 438 -39.04 48.84 6.18
N CYS A 439 -40.11 48.13 6.40
CA CYS A 439 -40.58 47.13 5.47
C CYS A 439 -41.55 47.61 4.37
N GLY A 440 -42.07 48.86 4.45
CA GLY A 440 -43.00 49.40 3.47
C GLY A 440 -44.35 48.68 3.35
N LYS A 441 -44.63 47.71 4.22
CA LYS A 441 -45.88 46.92 4.26
C LYS A 441 -46.74 47.20 5.49
N CYS A 442 -46.22 47.91 6.48
CA CYS A 442 -46.99 48.33 7.63
C CYS A 442 -47.76 49.59 7.24
N SER A 443 -49.06 49.50 7.09
CA SER A 443 -49.92 50.65 6.90
C SER A 443 -50.03 51.44 8.19
N SER A 444 -49.75 52.74 8.12
CA SER A 444 -50.01 53.75 9.16
C SER A 444 -51.45 53.76 9.59
#